data_bc6a9a2e721b0b69e3dd3518fd49badb
#
_entry.id   bc6a9a2e721b0b69e3dd3518fd49badb
#
_cell.length_a   1.000
_cell.length_b   1.000
_cell.length_c   1.000
_cell.angle_alpha   90.00
_cell.angle_beta   90.00
_cell.angle_gamma   90.00
#
_symmetry.space_group_name_H-M   'P 1'
#
loop_
_entity.id
_entity.type
_entity.pdbx_description
1 polymer ?
#
loop_
_entity_poly.entity_id
_entity_poly.type
_entity_poly.pdbx_seq_one_letter_code
_entity_poly.pdbx_strand_id
1 'polypeptide(L)'
;MVALDNLTFIAVNFKALYKFLQGMEWNPNCLQRSVQGVLSVLLSLKKNPIIRYQNFSSLARRLAENIRDTILKESSLFHFHRGESIPLLLILDRRCDPITPLLNQWTYQAMVHELLSIKNNRVSLVGVPGAPKDMSEVLLSAEQDEFYANNMYLNFGDIGQTIKSLMDEFQMKAKSHQKVESIADMKAFVENYPQFKKMSGAVTKHVTLVGELSRLVTQHNLLEVSEAEQELACQEEHTQSLTKIRRLLVTDQIRDLDAARLVFLYAIRYHKHQSKDIVGLVDLLRRRGTPVRLIDCVEGILRYASSGETAGSSILTTNDVTKITEKIFKVRATQLMI
;
A
#
# COMPACT_ATOMS: atom_id res chain seq x y z
N MET A 1 -18.02 6.76 3.44
CA MET A 1 -17.72 5.36 3.84
C MET A 1 -18.55 4.45 2.97
N VAL A 2 -18.12 4.23 1.76
CA VAL A 2 -18.83 3.41 0.78
C VAL A 2 -17.82 2.55 0.07
N ALA A 3 -17.99 1.25 0.15
CA ALA A 3 -17.42 0.23 -0.70
C ALA A 3 -16.00 -0.28 -0.42
N LEU A 4 -15.33 0.06 0.67
CA LEU A 4 -14.13 -0.67 1.08
C LEU A 4 -14.45 -1.90 1.96
N ASP A 5 -15.62 -1.93 2.59
CA ASP A 5 -16.06 -3.03 3.46
C ASP A 5 -16.25 -4.37 2.72
N ASN A 6 -16.30 -4.34 1.38
CA ASN A 6 -16.46 -5.53 0.53
C ASN A 6 -15.20 -5.88 -0.28
N LEU A 7 -14.06 -5.21 -0.07
CA LEU A 7 -12.83 -5.45 -0.82
C LEU A 7 -11.83 -6.21 0.05
N THR A 8 -11.65 -7.49 -0.21
CA THR A 8 -10.62 -8.31 0.45
C THR A 8 -9.43 -8.45 -0.49
N PHE A 9 -8.27 -7.94 -0.08
CA PHE A 9 -7.02 -8.10 -0.80
C PHE A 9 -6.30 -9.37 -0.34
N ILE A 10 -6.06 -10.27 -1.27
CA ILE A 10 -5.25 -11.45 -1.05
C ILE A 10 -3.91 -11.20 -1.72
N ALA A 11 -2.90 -10.83 -0.93
CA ALA A 11 -1.55 -10.72 -1.42
C ALA A 11 -0.83 -12.06 -1.30
N VAL A 12 -0.56 -12.68 -2.44
CA VAL A 12 0.35 -13.83 -2.48
C VAL A 12 1.78 -13.30 -2.34
N ASN A 13 2.55 -13.83 -1.38
CA ASN A 13 3.90 -13.35 -1.09
C ASN A 13 4.84 -13.57 -2.29
N PHE A 14 5.04 -12.52 -3.08
CA PHE A 14 5.83 -12.55 -4.31
C PHE A 14 7.32 -12.86 -4.10
N LYS A 15 7.92 -12.54 -2.95
CA LYS A 15 9.33 -12.89 -2.68
C LYS A 15 9.56 -14.40 -2.69
N ALA A 16 8.62 -15.17 -2.17
CA ALA A 16 8.68 -16.65 -2.21
C ALA A 16 8.38 -17.18 -3.61
N LEU A 17 7.37 -16.61 -4.30
CA LEU A 17 7.01 -16.98 -5.67
C LEU A 17 8.12 -16.63 -6.68
N TYR A 18 8.81 -15.51 -6.52
CA TYR A 18 9.82 -15.05 -7.46
C TYR A 18 11.04 -15.98 -7.57
N LYS A 19 11.48 -16.57 -6.45
CA LYS A 19 12.54 -17.58 -6.47
C LYS A 19 12.15 -18.87 -7.21
N PHE A 20 10.85 -19.11 -7.40
CA PHE A 20 10.31 -20.35 -7.96
C PHE A 20 9.69 -20.19 -9.34
N LEU A 21 9.54 -18.97 -9.87
CA LEU A 21 9.13 -18.73 -11.24
C LEU A 21 10.33 -18.90 -12.16
N GLN A 22 10.50 -20.11 -12.71
CA GLN A 22 11.38 -20.33 -13.85
C GLN A 22 10.64 -19.90 -15.12
N GLY A 23 10.96 -18.69 -15.61
CA GLY A 23 10.36 -18.17 -16.83
C GLY A 23 8.92 -17.63 -16.64
N MET A 24 8.11 -17.75 -17.70
CA MET A 24 6.72 -17.25 -17.76
C MET A 24 5.67 -18.25 -17.25
N GLU A 25 6.10 -19.36 -16.67
CA GLU A 25 5.21 -20.45 -16.26
C GLU A 25 5.17 -20.60 -14.73
N TRP A 26 4.03 -21.12 -14.24
CA TRP A 26 3.89 -21.49 -12.85
C TRP A 26 4.75 -22.70 -12.50
N ASN A 27 5.51 -22.59 -11.41
CA ASN A 27 5.97 -23.80 -10.71
C ASN A 27 4.73 -24.54 -10.16
N PRO A 28 4.58 -25.86 -10.43
CA PRO A 28 3.39 -26.61 -10.03
C PRO A 28 3.07 -26.52 -8.54
N ASN A 29 4.07 -26.62 -7.67
CA ASN A 29 3.89 -26.53 -6.21
C ASN A 29 3.42 -25.14 -5.77
N CYS A 30 3.94 -24.09 -6.40
CA CYS A 30 3.52 -22.71 -6.12
C CYS A 30 2.09 -22.45 -6.59
N LEU A 31 1.72 -22.96 -7.76
CA LEU A 31 0.35 -22.87 -8.27
C LEU A 31 -0.63 -23.57 -7.32
N GLN A 32 -0.35 -24.82 -6.96
CA GLN A 32 -1.18 -25.58 -6.04
C GLN A 32 -1.35 -24.87 -4.69
N ARG A 33 -0.25 -24.39 -4.11
CA ARG A 33 -0.30 -23.64 -2.84
C ARG A 33 -1.12 -22.35 -2.97
N SER A 34 -1.01 -21.64 -4.09
CA SER A 34 -1.78 -20.41 -4.33
C SER A 34 -3.28 -20.73 -4.48
N VAL A 35 -3.64 -21.78 -5.21
CA VAL A 35 -5.02 -22.27 -5.34
C VAL A 35 -5.58 -22.60 -3.96
N GLN A 36 -4.88 -23.42 -3.18
CA GLN A 36 -5.29 -23.80 -1.82
C GLN A 36 -5.46 -22.59 -0.90
N GLY A 37 -4.53 -21.62 -0.96
CA GLY A 37 -4.61 -20.39 -0.16
C GLY A 37 -5.84 -19.56 -0.49
N VAL A 38 -6.14 -19.36 -1.78
CA VAL A 38 -7.35 -18.63 -2.20
C VAL A 38 -8.62 -19.37 -1.81
N LEU A 39 -8.67 -20.67 -2.02
CA LEU A 39 -9.83 -21.49 -1.64
C LEU A 39 -10.07 -21.48 -0.13
N SER A 40 -9.01 -21.52 0.68
CA SER A 40 -9.12 -21.42 2.14
C SER A 40 -9.74 -20.09 2.59
N VAL A 41 -9.38 -18.99 1.94
CA VAL A 41 -9.99 -17.67 2.20
C VAL A 41 -11.45 -17.66 1.79
N LEU A 42 -11.78 -18.18 0.60
CA LEU A 42 -13.17 -18.24 0.12
C LEU A 42 -14.06 -19.08 1.05
N LEU A 43 -13.56 -20.21 1.54
CA LEU A 43 -14.23 -21.07 2.51
C LEU A 43 -14.45 -20.34 3.85
N SER A 44 -13.40 -19.66 4.36
CA SER A 44 -13.48 -18.89 5.60
C SER A 44 -14.51 -17.76 5.53
N LEU A 45 -14.58 -17.08 4.39
CA LEU A 45 -15.54 -16.02 4.13
C LEU A 45 -16.92 -16.55 3.74
N LYS A 46 -17.08 -17.86 3.53
CA LYS A 46 -18.30 -18.52 3.01
C LYS A 46 -18.78 -17.86 1.72
N LYS A 47 -17.86 -17.66 0.76
CA LYS A 47 -18.15 -16.99 -0.52
C LYS A 47 -17.87 -17.94 -1.70
N ASN A 48 -18.81 -17.95 -2.67
CA ASN A 48 -18.64 -18.59 -3.98
C ASN A 48 -18.69 -17.48 -5.05
N PRO A 49 -17.51 -17.00 -5.54
CA PRO A 49 -17.43 -15.79 -6.35
C PRO A 49 -17.56 -16.07 -7.85
N ILE A 50 -17.91 -15.02 -8.61
CA ILE A 50 -17.56 -14.93 -10.02
C ILE A 50 -16.07 -14.69 -10.13
N ILE A 51 -15.36 -15.50 -10.93
CA ILE A 51 -13.92 -15.37 -11.11
C ILE A 51 -13.66 -14.60 -12.40
N ARG A 52 -12.92 -13.48 -12.25
CA ARG A 52 -12.39 -12.70 -13.39
C ARG A 52 -10.87 -12.63 -13.29
N TYR A 53 -10.21 -12.66 -14.42
CA TYR A 53 -8.76 -12.60 -14.50
C TYR A 53 -8.29 -11.71 -15.65
N GLN A 54 -7.05 -11.27 -15.59
CA GLN A 54 -6.40 -10.49 -16.62
C GLN A 54 -6.11 -11.37 -17.85
N ASN A 55 -6.85 -11.15 -18.93
CA ASN A 55 -6.93 -12.08 -20.08
C ASN A 55 -5.57 -12.33 -20.77
N PHE A 56 -4.70 -11.33 -20.81
CA PHE A 56 -3.38 -11.47 -21.44
C PHE A 56 -2.31 -12.09 -20.52
N SER A 57 -2.62 -12.36 -19.25
CA SER A 57 -1.73 -13.08 -18.34
C SER A 57 -2.04 -14.57 -18.30
N SER A 58 -1.15 -15.37 -18.85
CA SER A 58 -1.23 -16.83 -18.77
C SER A 58 -1.18 -17.34 -17.32
N LEU A 59 -0.47 -16.63 -16.44
CA LEU A 59 -0.38 -16.96 -15.02
C LEU A 59 -1.71 -16.71 -14.30
N ALA A 60 -2.32 -15.53 -14.51
CA ALA A 60 -3.62 -15.20 -13.93
C ALA A 60 -4.71 -16.15 -14.43
N ARG A 61 -4.71 -16.45 -15.73
CA ARG A 61 -5.64 -17.39 -16.35
C ARG A 61 -5.53 -18.78 -15.72
N ARG A 62 -4.30 -19.34 -15.66
CA ARG A 62 -4.07 -20.68 -15.12
C ARG A 62 -4.47 -20.78 -13.65
N LEU A 63 -4.22 -19.75 -12.85
CA LEU A 63 -4.67 -19.68 -11.46
C LEU A 63 -6.20 -19.68 -11.39
N ALA A 64 -6.87 -18.84 -12.19
CA ALA A 64 -8.33 -18.73 -12.25
C ALA A 64 -8.99 -20.06 -12.63
N GLU A 65 -8.47 -20.73 -13.67
CA GLU A 65 -8.97 -22.04 -14.15
C GLU A 65 -8.85 -23.11 -13.05
N ASN A 66 -7.69 -23.19 -12.38
CA ASN A 66 -7.50 -24.18 -11.31
C ASN A 66 -8.41 -23.92 -10.10
N ILE A 67 -8.61 -22.64 -9.71
CA ILE A 67 -9.55 -22.29 -8.63
C ILE A 67 -10.98 -22.71 -9.03
N ARG A 68 -11.43 -22.34 -10.22
CA ARG A 68 -12.76 -22.70 -10.75
C ARG A 68 -12.96 -24.22 -10.75
N ASP A 69 -12.02 -24.96 -11.30
CA ASP A 69 -12.12 -26.40 -11.45
C ASP A 69 -12.15 -27.11 -10.09
N THR A 70 -11.42 -26.58 -9.10
CA THR A 70 -11.48 -27.09 -7.72
C THR A 70 -12.82 -26.77 -7.06
N ILE A 71 -13.38 -25.57 -7.23
CA ILE A 71 -14.70 -25.20 -6.71
C ILE A 71 -15.79 -26.10 -7.31
N LEU A 72 -15.71 -26.40 -8.62
CA LEU A 72 -16.66 -27.29 -9.29
C LEU A 72 -16.55 -28.73 -8.79
N LYS A 73 -15.33 -29.22 -8.61
CA LYS A 73 -15.05 -30.57 -8.11
C LYS A 73 -15.53 -30.77 -6.68
N GLU A 74 -15.28 -29.76 -5.83
CA GLU A 74 -15.65 -29.79 -4.41
C GLU A 74 -16.91 -28.94 -4.13
N SER A 75 -17.89 -29.01 -5.05
CA SER A 75 -19.07 -28.12 -5.04
C SER A 75 -19.86 -28.16 -3.73
N SER A 76 -19.87 -29.29 -3.02
CA SER A 76 -20.52 -29.45 -1.72
C SER A 76 -19.95 -28.51 -0.64
N LEU A 77 -18.65 -28.20 -0.70
CA LEU A 77 -17.99 -27.30 0.26
C LEU A 77 -18.31 -25.82 -0.03
N PHE A 78 -18.72 -25.50 -1.26
CA PHE A 78 -18.99 -24.13 -1.70
C PHE A 78 -20.50 -23.83 -1.82
N HIS A 79 -21.34 -24.65 -1.21
CA HIS A 79 -22.79 -24.46 -1.19
C HIS A 79 -23.19 -23.48 -0.07
N PHE A 80 -22.98 -22.20 -0.33
CA PHE A 80 -23.32 -21.14 0.62
C PHE A 80 -24.65 -20.46 0.29
N HIS A 81 -25.32 -19.91 1.29
CA HIS A 81 -26.48 -19.06 1.08
C HIS A 81 -26.07 -17.85 0.22
N ARG A 82 -26.82 -17.61 -0.83
CA ARG A 82 -26.60 -16.41 -1.69
C ARG A 82 -27.00 -15.17 -0.90
N GLY A 83 -26.06 -14.26 -0.71
CA GLY A 83 -26.34 -12.93 -0.22
C GLY A 83 -26.96 -12.05 -1.33
N GLU A 84 -27.27 -10.80 -0.98
CA GLU A 84 -27.85 -9.82 -1.92
C GLU A 84 -26.96 -9.54 -3.13
N SER A 85 -25.64 -9.67 -2.99
CA SER A 85 -24.67 -9.47 -4.07
C SER A 85 -23.79 -10.67 -4.29
N ILE A 86 -23.49 -10.98 -5.57
CA ILE A 86 -22.56 -12.04 -5.93
C ILE A 86 -21.15 -11.51 -5.75
N PRO A 87 -20.30 -12.18 -4.94
CA PRO A 87 -18.92 -11.76 -4.75
C PRO A 87 -18.09 -11.91 -6.04
N LEU A 88 -17.10 -11.04 -6.22
CA LEU A 88 -16.17 -11.07 -7.33
C LEU A 88 -14.76 -11.39 -6.84
N LEU A 89 -14.13 -12.43 -7.40
CA LEU A 89 -12.70 -12.70 -7.28
C LEU A 89 -12.01 -12.16 -8.54
N LEU A 90 -11.24 -11.10 -8.40
CA LEU A 90 -10.45 -10.51 -9.48
C LEU A 90 -8.98 -10.92 -9.33
N ILE A 91 -8.43 -11.60 -10.34
CA ILE A 91 -7.04 -12.07 -10.37
C ILE A 91 -6.24 -11.20 -11.33
N LEU A 92 -5.28 -10.46 -10.80
CA LEU A 92 -4.40 -9.56 -11.53
C LEU A 92 -2.94 -10.05 -11.46
N ASP A 93 -2.20 -9.86 -12.54
CA ASP A 93 -0.77 -10.15 -12.60
C ASP A 93 0.03 -8.90 -12.28
N ARG A 94 0.77 -8.90 -11.16
CA ARG A 94 1.57 -7.76 -10.71
C ARG A 94 2.63 -7.33 -11.74
N ARG A 95 3.10 -8.23 -12.60
CA ARG A 95 4.08 -7.90 -13.65
C ARG A 95 3.55 -6.87 -14.66
N CYS A 96 2.23 -6.76 -14.80
CA CYS A 96 1.60 -5.79 -15.68
C CYS A 96 1.62 -4.36 -15.14
N ASP A 97 1.96 -4.22 -13.87
CA ASP A 97 2.14 -2.91 -13.22
C ASP A 97 3.37 -2.96 -12.30
N PRO A 98 4.57 -2.83 -12.87
CA PRO A 98 5.81 -2.77 -12.09
C PRO A 98 6.05 -1.42 -11.44
N ILE A 99 5.27 -0.40 -11.77
CA ILE A 99 5.43 0.99 -11.32
C ILE A 99 4.82 1.21 -9.94
N THR A 100 3.55 0.85 -9.75
CA THR A 100 2.82 1.13 -8.49
C THR A 100 3.55 0.69 -7.21
N PRO A 101 4.23 -0.49 -7.15
CA PRO A 101 4.96 -0.88 -5.95
C PRO A 101 6.19 -0.02 -5.62
N LEU A 102 6.65 0.78 -6.56
CA LEU A 102 7.80 1.67 -6.39
C LEU A 102 7.41 3.07 -5.92
N LEU A 103 6.13 3.43 -6.02
CA LEU A 103 5.63 4.74 -5.60
C LEU A 103 5.43 4.81 -4.09
N ASN A 104 5.75 5.95 -3.51
CA ASN A 104 5.38 6.25 -2.14
C ASN A 104 3.86 6.41 -2.01
N GLN A 105 3.26 5.70 -1.05
CA GLN A 105 1.84 5.78 -0.78
C GLN A 105 1.57 6.79 0.33
N TRP A 106 0.56 7.66 0.15
CA TRP A 106 0.28 8.78 1.06
C TRP A 106 -0.93 8.54 1.96
N THR A 107 -1.33 7.30 2.22
CA THR A 107 -2.30 6.97 3.26
C THR A 107 -1.63 6.78 4.61
N TYR A 108 -2.35 7.04 5.69
CA TYR A 108 -1.79 7.01 7.05
C TYR A 108 -1.08 5.68 7.37
N GLN A 109 -1.74 4.55 7.16
CA GLN A 109 -1.13 3.22 7.41
C GLN A 109 0.10 2.99 6.54
N ALA A 110 0.02 3.34 5.25
CA ALA A 110 1.12 3.13 4.33
C ALA A 110 2.34 3.99 4.69
N MET A 111 2.14 5.24 5.10
CA MET A 111 3.20 6.13 5.57
C MET A 111 3.85 5.60 6.86
N VAL A 112 3.05 5.14 7.82
CA VAL A 112 3.60 4.52 9.04
C VAL A 112 4.42 3.27 8.69
N HIS A 113 3.92 2.42 7.76
CA HIS A 113 4.65 1.22 7.35
C HIS A 113 5.97 1.54 6.62
N GLU A 114 5.93 2.51 5.71
CA GLU A 114 7.10 2.89 4.90
C GLU A 114 8.19 3.58 5.74
N LEU A 115 7.82 4.49 6.65
CA LEU A 115 8.77 5.33 7.37
C LEU A 115 9.17 4.76 8.74
N LEU A 116 8.25 4.10 9.44
CA LEU A 116 8.47 3.59 10.79
C LEU A 116 8.48 2.06 10.87
N SER A 117 8.00 1.37 9.84
CA SER A 117 7.86 -0.10 9.77
C SER A 117 6.82 -0.68 10.73
N ILE A 118 5.72 -1.19 10.17
CA ILE A 118 4.74 -1.95 10.95
C ILE A 118 5.14 -3.44 10.92
N LYS A 119 5.37 -4.04 12.10
CA LYS A 119 5.66 -5.47 12.26
C LYS A 119 4.68 -6.09 13.25
N ASN A 120 3.90 -7.05 12.81
CA ASN A 120 2.88 -7.71 13.66
C ASN A 120 1.96 -6.69 14.35
N ASN A 121 1.47 -5.70 13.61
CA ASN A 121 0.66 -4.57 14.09
C ASN A 121 1.36 -3.66 15.11
N ARG A 122 2.69 -3.75 15.25
CA ARG A 122 3.48 -2.94 16.19
C ARG A 122 4.40 -2.00 15.46
N VAL A 123 4.58 -0.82 16.03
CA VAL A 123 5.49 0.23 15.58
C VAL A 123 6.40 0.61 16.73
N SER A 124 7.71 0.56 16.52
CA SER A 124 8.69 1.03 17.49
C SER A 124 8.78 2.56 17.46
N LEU A 125 8.73 3.17 18.62
CA LEU A 125 8.95 4.61 18.83
C LEU A 125 10.29 4.91 19.49
N VAL A 126 11.17 3.93 19.57
CA VAL A 126 12.52 4.09 20.14
C VAL A 126 13.31 5.09 19.30
N GLY A 127 13.76 6.17 19.92
CA GLY A 127 14.49 7.24 19.24
C GLY A 127 13.63 8.28 18.57
N VAL A 128 12.30 8.16 18.63
CA VAL A 128 11.37 9.18 18.11
C VAL A 128 11.37 10.40 19.03
N PRO A 129 11.69 11.61 18.53
CA PRO A 129 11.69 12.81 19.33
C PRO A 129 10.30 13.10 19.93
N GLY A 130 10.24 13.43 21.21
CA GLY A 130 8.98 13.74 21.90
C GLY A 130 8.10 12.54 22.25
N ALA A 131 8.50 11.31 21.91
CA ALA A 131 7.80 10.12 22.37
C ALA A 131 7.91 9.99 23.90
N PRO A 132 6.80 9.65 24.61
CA PRO A 132 6.84 9.40 26.03
C PRO A 132 7.81 8.24 26.35
N LYS A 133 8.55 8.34 27.45
CA LYS A 133 9.57 7.33 27.83
C LYS A 133 8.98 5.94 28.08
N ASP A 134 7.73 5.87 28.50
CA ASP A 134 6.95 4.65 28.74
C ASP A 134 6.31 4.11 27.44
N MET A 135 6.40 4.82 26.32
CA MET A 135 5.81 4.43 25.03
C MET A 135 6.92 4.08 24.02
N SER A 136 7.68 3.03 24.28
CA SER A 136 8.73 2.56 23.36
C SER A 136 8.18 1.84 22.13
N GLU A 137 6.96 1.28 22.23
CA GLU A 137 6.27 0.57 21.16
C GLU A 137 4.76 0.83 21.23
N VAL A 138 4.12 0.95 20.08
CA VAL A 138 2.67 1.13 20.00
C VAL A 138 2.01 0.05 19.13
N LEU A 139 0.82 -0.38 19.53
CA LEU A 139 -0.01 -1.30 18.76
C LEU A 139 -0.95 -0.50 17.86
N LEU A 140 -0.92 -0.82 16.54
CA LEU A 140 -1.85 -0.33 15.52
C LEU A 140 -2.74 -1.50 15.06
N SER A 141 -3.91 -1.64 15.66
CA SER A 141 -4.89 -2.66 15.31
C SER A 141 -6.26 -2.02 15.11
N ALA A 142 -6.85 -2.24 13.96
CA ALA A 142 -8.21 -1.74 13.67
C ALA A 142 -9.28 -2.31 14.62
N GLU A 143 -9.03 -3.48 15.21
CA GLU A 143 -9.94 -4.10 16.18
C GLU A 143 -9.92 -3.42 17.55
N GLN A 144 -8.79 -2.83 17.94
CA GLN A 144 -8.59 -2.28 19.29
C GLN A 144 -8.55 -0.76 19.32
N ASP A 145 -8.33 -0.14 18.17
CA ASP A 145 -8.14 1.29 18.02
C ASP A 145 -9.10 1.86 16.96
N GLU A 146 -10.18 2.43 17.46
CA GLU A 146 -11.25 2.99 16.65
C GLU A 146 -10.75 4.16 15.76
N PHE A 147 -9.87 5.02 16.31
CA PHE A 147 -9.29 6.10 15.51
C PHE A 147 -8.48 5.54 14.34
N TYR A 148 -7.66 4.54 14.60
CA TYR A 148 -6.89 3.88 13.54
C TYR A 148 -7.80 3.20 12.53
N ALA A 149 -8.79 2.45 12.96
CA ALA A 149 -9.74 1.76 12.08
C ALA A 149 -10.44 2.71 11.10
N ASN A 150 -10.87 3.87 11.59
CA ASN A 150 -11.59 4.86 10.79
C ASN A 150 -10.69 5.68 9.86
N ASN A 151 -9.39 5.79 10.16
CA ASN A 151 -8.48 6.73 9.49
C ASN A 151 -7.27 6.07 8.80
N MET A 152 -7.09 4.75 8.91
CA MET A 152 -5.90 4.07 8.38
C MET A 152 -5.69 4.27 6.86
N TYR A 153 -6.77 4.47 6.11
CA TYR A 153 -6.74 4.73 4.67
C TYR A 153 -6.90 6.22 4.31
N LEU A 154 -7.00 7.10 5.30
CA LEU A 154 -7.10 8.53 5.07
C LEU A 154 -5.78 9.06 4.52
N ASN A 155 -5.87 10.04 3.61
CA ASN A 155 -4.68 10.71 3.07
C ASN A 155 -3.91 11.42 4.18
N PHE A 156 -2.58 11.42 4.09
CA PHE A 156 -1.71 12.04 5.10
C PHE A 156 -1.96 13.54 5.26
N GLY A 157 -2.33 14.24 4.19
CA GLY A 157 -2.71 15.64 4.26
C GLY A 157 -3.93 15.90 5.16
N ASP A 158 -4.89 14.97 5.16
CA ASP A 158 -6.13 15.11 5.91
C ASP A 158 -6.01 14.59 7.36
N ILE A 159 -5.06 13.68 7.63
CA ILE A 159 -4.89 13.09 8.96
C ILE A 159 -4.55 14.14 10.03
N GLY A 160 -3.81 15.18 9.66
CA GLY A 160 -3.47 16.29 10.56
C GLY A 160 -4.71 17.01 11.09
N GLN A 161 -5.71 17.27 10.23
CA GLN A 161 -6.96 17.89 10.63
C GLN A 161 -7.79 16.95 11.52
N THR A 162 -7.81 15.66 11.18
CA THR A 162 -8.53 14.66 11.96
C THR A 162 -7.93 14.49 13.37
N ILE A 163 -6.60 14.53 13.49
CA ILE A 163 -5.92 14.50 14.80
C ILE A 163 -6.22 15.76 15.59
N LYS A 164 -6.25 16.93 14.96
CA LYS A 164 -6.65 18.17 15.64
C LYS A 164 -8.06 18.03 16.23
N SER A 165 -9.01 17.51 15.47
CA SER A 165 -10.37 17.27 15.95
C SER A 165 -10.40 16.28 17.13
N LEU A 166 -9.59 15.22 17.10
CA LEU A 166 -9.42 14.29 18.21
C LEU A 166 -8.86 14.96 19.47
N MET A 167 -7.88 15.84 19.31
CA MET A 167 -7.30 16.62 20.40
C MET A 167 -8.32 17.59 21.02
N ASP A 168 -9.10 18.29 20.20
CA ASP A 168 -10.12 19.23 20.64
C ASP A 168 -11.23 18.50 21.43
N GLU A 169 -11.66 17.34 20.95
CA GLU A 169 -12.61 16.48 21.66
C GLU A 169 -12.06 16.01 23.03
N PHE A 170 -10.79 15.59 23.05
CA PHE A 170 -10.13 15.20 24.30
C PHE A 170 -10.05 16.37 25.29
N GLN A 171 -9.68 17.56 24.82
CA GLN A 171 -9.61 18.75 25.67
C GLN A 171 -10.98 19.15 26.24
N MET A 172 -12.04 19.07 25.43
CA MET A 172 -13.40 19.31 25.93
C MET A 172 -13.79 18.33 27.03
N LYS A 173 -13.54 17.03 26.83
CA LYS A 173 -13.78 16.01 27.84
C LYS A 173 -12.92 16.22 29.10
N ALA A 174 -11.64 16.57 28.92
CA ALA A 174 -10.75 16.85 30.05
C ALA A 174 -11.23 18.05 30.89
N LYS A 175 -11.70 19.12 30.25
CA LYS A 175 -12.27 20.28 30.94
C LYS A 175 -13.56 19.95 31.69
N SER A 176 -14.43 19.12 31.14
CA SER A 176 -15.65 18.66 31.82
C SER A 176 -15.34 17.79 33.04
N HIS A 177 -14.28 17.01 33.00
CA HIS A 177 -13.82 16.19 34.14
C HIS A 177 -13.13 16.99 35.25
N GLN A 178 -12.66 18.22 34.99
CA GLN A 178 -12.10 19.09 36.04
C GLN A 178 -13.16 19.81 36.89
N LYS A 179 -14.43 19.85 36.43
CA LYS A 179 -15.55 20.47 37.14
C LYS A 179 -16.35 19.38 37.92
N VAL A 180 -15.73 18.79 38.91
CA VAL A 180 -16.40 17.82 39.81
C VAL A 180 -16.87 18.59 41.06
N GLU A 181 -18.11 19.03 41.07
CA GLU A 181 -18.66 19.83 42.18
C GLU A 181 -19.64 19.06 43.04
N SER A 182 -20.08 17.86 42.61
CA SER A 182 -21.06 17.04 43.32
C SER A 182 -20.65 15.56 43.44
N ILE A 183 -21.27 14.81 44.35
CA ILE A 183 -21.10 13.35 44.50
C ILE A 183 -21.56 12.62 43.24
N ALA A 184 -22.59 13.14 42.55
CA ALA A 184 -23.07 12.59 41.29
C ALA A 184 -22.02 12.74 40.18
N ASP A 185 -21.33 13.88 40.11
CA ASP A 185 -20.24 14.12 39.15
C ASP A 185 -19.04 13.21 39.42
N MET A 186 -18.72 12.98 40.70
CA MET A 186 -17.65 12.06 41.11
C MET A 186 -17.95 10.61 40.67
N LYS A 187 -19.22 10.17 40.83
CA LYS A 187 -19.64 8.85 40.37
C LYS A 187 -19.54 8.74 38.82
N ALA A 188 -20.05 9.73 38.10
CA ALA A 188 -19.97 9.79 36.66
C ALA A 188 -18.50 9.86 36.15
N PHE A 189 -17.61 10.55 36.86
CA PHE A 189 -16.18 10.57 36.57
C PHE A 189 -15.57 9.17 36.71
N VAL A 190 -15.82 8.45 37.80
CA VAL A 190 -15.28 7.11 38.03
C VAL A 190 -15.76 6.13 36.94
N GLU A 191 -17.04 6.21 36.58
CA GLU A 191 -17.64 5.35 35.54
C GLU A 191 -17.03 5.64 34.15
N ASN A 192 -16.75 6.90 33.82
CA ASN A 192 -16.21 7.30 32.51
C ASN A 192 -14.67 7.30 32.46
N TYR A 193 -13.98 7.16 33.58
CA TYR A 193 -12.52 7.22 33.65
C TYR A 193 -11.79 6.23 32.73
N PRO A 194 -12.23 4.95 32.57
CA PRO A 194 -11.57 4.03 31.65
C PRO A 194 -11.62 4.49 30.19
N GLN A 195 -12.75 5.07 29.76
CA GLN A 195 -12.91 5.62 28.40
C GLN A 195 -12.03 6.85 28.19
N PHE A 196 -11.97 7.75 29.19
CA PHE A 196 -11.09 8.90 29.16
C PHE A 196 -9.62 8.51 29.07
N LYS A 197 -9.18 7.50 29.84
CA LYS A 197 -7.82 6.96 29.79
C LYS A 197 -7.51 6.32 28.43
N LYS A 198 -8.44 5.58 27.85
CA LYS A 198 -8.30 5.00 26.51
C LYS A 198 -8.14 6.08 25.44
N MET A 199 -8.96 7.14 25.50
CA MET A 199 -8.89 8.28 24.59
C MET A 199 -7.56 9.05 24.72
N SER A 200 -7.11 9.30 25.96
CA SER A 200 -5.80 9.92 26.21
C SER A 200 -4.66 9.13 25.59
N GLY A 201 -4.67 7.80 25.74
CA GLY A 201 -3.67 6.92 25.11
C GLY A 201 -3.72 6.96 23.59
N ALA A 202 -4.93 6.99 22.99
CA ALA A 202 -5.08 7.10 21.54
C ALA A 202 -4.58 8.45 21.01
N VAL A 203 -4.94 9.57 21.68
CA VAL A 203 -4.44 10.92 21.32
C VAL A 203 -2.92 10.93 21.35
N THR A 204 -2.30 10.54 22.46
CA THR A 204 -0.84 10.54 22.62
C THR A 204 -0.16 9.72 21.52
N LYS A 205 -0.66 8.51 21.28
CA LYS A 205 -0.14 7.61 20.26
C LYS A 205 -0.16 8.23 18.86
N HIS A 206 -1.34 8.69 18.41
CA HIS A 206 -1.49 9.18 17.04
C HIS A 206 -0.84 10.55 16.82
N VAL A 207 -0.85 11.42 17.82
CA VAL A 207 -0.10 12.70 17.77
C VAL A 207 1.40 12.43 17.61
N THR A 208 1.96 11.50 18.40
CA THR A 208 3.38 11.12 18.29
C THR A 208 3.70 10.54 16.91
N LEU A 209 2.89 9.59 16.42
CA LEU A 209 3.11 8.98 15.11
C LEU A 209 3.07 10.01 13.98
N VAL A 210 2.01 10.83 13.92
CA VAL A 210 1.86 11.81 12.83
C VAL A 210 2.89 12.93 12.93
N GLY A 211 3.26 13.32 14.15
CA GLY A 211 4.37 14.26 14.36
C GLY A 211 5.68 13.73 13.80
N GLU A 212 6.00 12.45 14.05
CA GLU A 212 7.21 11.83 13.51
C GLU A 212 7.14 11.64 11.99
N LEU A 213 5.98 11.24 11.44
CA LEU A 213 5.80 11.19 9.99
C LEU A 213 6.03 12.55 9.33
N SER A 214 5.47 13.63 9.90
CA SER A 214 5.66 14.99 9.39
C SER A 214 7.13 15.41 9.42
N ARG A 215 7.84 15.07 10.51
CA ARG A 215 9.27 15.33 10.63
C ARG A 215 10.07 14.60 9.55
N LEU A 216 9.78 13.30 9.31
CA LEU A 216 10.47 12.48 8.31
C LEU A 216 10.14 12.92 6.89
N VAL A 217 8.91 13.32 6.60
CA VAL A 217 8.51 13.89 5.30
C VAL A 217 9.35 15.11 4.97
N THR A 218 9.52 16.02 5.92
CA THR A 218 10.33 17.23 5.75
C THR A 218 11.83 16.89 5.68
N GLN A 219 12.32 16.08 6.60
CA GLN A 219 13.74 15.70 6.69
C GLN A 219 14.24 15.03 5.41
N HIS A 220 13.42 14.19 4.80
CA HIS A 220 13.79 13.40 3.60
C HIS A 220 13.26 13.98 2.30
N ASN A 221 12.72 15.20 2.33
CA ASN A 221 12.16 15.88 1.15
C ASN A 221 11.18 15.00 0.35
N LEU A 222 10.34 14.23 1.05
CA LEU A 222 9.49 13.21 0.42
C LEU A 222 8.42 13.79 -0.50
N LEU A 223 8.00 15.05 -0.33
CA LEU A 223 7.05 15.71 -1.23
C LEU A 223 7.65 15.87 -2.63
N GLU A 224 8.88 16.37 -2.73
CA GLU A 224 9.55 16.54 -4.02
C GLU A 224 9.91 15.20 -4.67
N VAL A 225 10.29 14.21 -3.84
CA VAL A 225 10.49 12.83 -4.32
C VAL A 225 9.19 12.27 -4.91
N SER A 226 8.06 12.41 -4.21
CA SER A 226 6.77 11.89 -4.66
C SER A 226 6.26 12.61 -5.92
N GLU A 227 6.51 13.91 -6.04
CA GLU A 227 6.21 14.65 -7.28
C GLU A 227 7.03 14.09 -8.47
N ALA A 228 8.32 13.81 -8.28
CA ALA A 228 9.15 13.18 -9.30
C ALA A 228 8.68 11.76 -9.63
N GLU A 229 8.24 10.97 -8.64
CA GLU A 229 7.64 9.65 -8.84
C GLU A 229 6.38 9.73 -9.70
N GLN A 230 5.49 10.68 -9.43
CA GLN A 230 4.25 10.89 -10.20
C GLN A 230 4.54 11.33 -11.62
N GLU A 231 5.49 12.25 -11.83
CA GLU A 231 5.93 12.66 -13.17
C GLU A 231 6.44 11.46 -13.96
N LEU A 232 7.29 10.61 -13.37
CA LEU A 232 7.80 9.41 -14.01
C LEU A 232 6.69 8.39 -14.31
N ALA A 233 5.71 8.26 -13.44
CA ALA A 233 4.61 7.33 -13.64
C ALA A 233 3.62 7.80 -14.72
N CYS A 234 3.36 9.11 -14.82
CA CYS A 234 2.25 9.67 -15.60
C CYS A 234 2.68 10.48 -16.84
N GLN A 235 3.84 11.13 -16.81
CA GLN A 235 4.26 12.08 -17.86
C GLN A 235 5.25 11.46 -18.85
N GLU A 236 5.29 12.05 -20.05
CA GLU A 236 6.15 11.57 -21.16
C GLU A 236 7.43 12.41 -21.34
N GLU A 237 7.58 13.54 -20.65
CA GLU A 237 8.71 14.45 -20.83
C GLU A 237 10.02 13.94 -20.23
N HIS A 238 10.80 13.27 -21.05
CA HIS A 238 12.06 12.64 -20.69
C HIS A 238 13.10 13.63 -20.12
N THR A 239 13.36 14.76 -20.81
CA THR A 239 14.46 15.67 -20.45
C THR A 239 14.23 16.35 -19.09
N GLN A 240 12.99 16.75 -18.82
CA GLN A 240 12.61 17.39 -17.58
C GLN A 240 12.73 16.41 -16.40
N SER A 241 12.17 15.20 -16.56
CA SER A 241 12.27 14.13 -15.57
C SER A 241 13.73 13.76 -15.25
N LEU A 242 14.59 13.63 -16.29
CA LEU A 242 16.00 13.33 -16.09
C LEU A 242 16.74 14.42 -15.32
N THR A 243 16.48 15.69 -15.64
CA THR A 243 17.10 16.83 -14.95
C THR A 243 16.66 16.89 -13.48
N LYS A 244 15.37 16.68 -13.21
CA LYS A 244 14.82 16.65 -11.84
C LYS A 244 15.43 15.51 -11.02
N ILE A 245 15.50 14.30 -11.59
CA ILE A 245 16.11 13.16 -10.91
C ILE A 245 17.59 13.41 -10.61
N ARG A 246 18.37 13.90 -11.57
CA ARG A 246 19.78 14.21 -11.36
C ARG A 246 19.98 15.21 -10.21
N ARG A 247 19.16 16.24 -10.13
CA ARG A 247 19.18 17.22 -9.02
C ARG A 247 18.88 16.54 -7.69
N LEU A 248 17.83 15.71 -7.63
CA LEU A 248 17.44 15.00 -6.42
C LEU A 248 18.51 14.02 -5.94
N LEU A 249 19.15 13.27 -6.86
CA LEU A 249 20.19 12.29 -6.51
C LEU A 249 21.45 12.92 -5.90
N VAL A 250 21.72 14.20 -6.14
CA VAL A 250 22.86 14.92 -5.54
C VAL A 250 22.53 15.47 -4.16
N THR A 251 21.25 15.52 -3.77
CA THR A 251 20.79 16.05 -2.49
C THR A 251 20.98 15.02 -1.37
N ASP A 252 21.66 15.38 -0.29
CA ASP A 252 21.93 14.47 0.85
C ASP A 252 20.68 14.13 1.67
N GLN A 253 19.62 14.93 1.58
CA GLN A 253 18.40 14.74 2.36
C GLN A 253 17.62 13.49 1.97
N ILE A 254 17.70 13.05 0.71
CA ILE A 254 16.91 11.93 0.18
C ILE A 254 17.47 10.61 0.68
N ARG A 255 16.61 9.69 1.12
CA ARG A 255 17.02 8.34 1.53
C ARG A 255 17.55 7.55 0.34
N ASP A 256 18.52 6.66 0.58
CA ASP A 256 19.07 5.80 -0.48
C ASP A 256 18.01 4.96 -1.19
N LEU A 257 16.98 4.51 -0.45
CA LEU A 257 15.87 3.75 -1.02
C LEU A 257 15.05 4.59 -2.01
N ASP A 258 14.75 5.85 -1.68
CA ASP A 258 13.99 6.75 -2.55
C ASP A 258 14.80 7.14 -3.77
N ALA A 259 16.09 7.41 -3.59
CA ALA A 259 17.02 7.65 -4.69
C ALA A 259 17.07 6.46 -5.67
N ALA A 260 17.16 5.23 -5.14
CA ALA A 260 17.14 4.02 -5.95
C ALA A 260 15.79 3.83 -6.66
N ARG A 261 14.65 4.08 -5.98
CA ARG A 261 13.29 3.99 -6.57
C ARG A 261 13.12 4.94 -7.76
N LEU A 262 13.59 6.18 -7.66
CA LEU A 262 13.56 7.13 -8.78
C LEU A 262 14.32 6.59 -9.99
N VAL A 263 15.49 5.99 -9.78
CA VAL A 263 16.26 5.36 -10.86
C VAL A 263 15.54 4.15 -11.43
N PHE A 264 14.88 3.33 -10.59
CA PHE A 264 14.09 2.19 -11.04
C PHE A 264 12.90 2.63 -11.91
N LEU A 265 12.14 3.62 -11.46
CA LEU A 265 11.03 4.19 -12.23
C LEU A 265 11.49 4.75 -13.57
N TYR A 266 12.58 5.52 -13.55
CA TYR A 266 13.18 6.04 -14.78
C TYR A 266 13.63 4.90 -15.71
N ALA A 267 14.29 3.88 -15.19
CA ALA A 267 14.75 2.75 -15.96
C ALA A 267 13.58 1.97 -16.59
N ILE A 268 12.50 1.69 -15.84
CA ILE A 268 11.29 1.04 -16.37
C ILE A 268 10.68 1.88 -17.50
N ARG A 269 10.61 3.19 -17.33
CA ARG A 269 9.97 4.10 -18.29
C ARG A 269 10.76 4.23 -19.60
N TYR A 270 12.09 4.36 -19.50
CA TYR A 270 12.93 4.80 -20.62
C TYR A 270 13.95 3.78 -21.12
N HIS A 271 13.97 2.53 -20.61
CA HIS A 271 15.00 1.54 -20.94
C HIS A 271 15.15 1.25 -22.43
N LYS A 272 14.07 1.36 -23.21
CA LYS A 272 14.08 1.06 -24.66
C LYS A 272 14.86 2.09 -25.47
N HIS A 273 14.95 3.33 -24.99
CA HIS A 273 15.47 4.44 -25.78
C HIS A 273 16.67 5.15 -25.15
N GLN A 274 16.89 5.04 -23.83
CA GLN A 274 17.81 5.89 -23.08
C GLN A 274 18.78 5.10 -22.16
N SER A 275 19.36 4.03 -22.67
CA SER A 275 20.27 3.18 -21.88
C SER A 275 21.50 3.91 -21.31
N LYS A 276 22.03 4.93 -22.03
CA LYS A 276 23.16 5.75 -21.56
C LYS A 276 22.82 6.57 -20.32
N ASP A 277 21.62 7.15 -20.28
CA ASP A 277 21.19 7.94 -19.13
C ASP A 277 20.97 7.06 -17.89
N ILE A 278 20.47 5.84 -18.07
CA ILE A 278 20.32 4.87 -16.97
C ILE A 278 21.69 4.56 -16.37
N VAL A 279 22.71 4.31 -17.20
CA VAL A 279 24.09 4.08 -16.70
C VAL A 279 24.58 5.31 -15.92
N GLY A 280 24.36 6.52 -16.45
CA GLY A 280 24.73 7.75 -15.76
C GLY A 280 24.02 7.94 -14.40
N LEU A 281 22.75 7.58 -14.30
CA LEU A 281 22.01 7.62 -13.03
C LEU A 281 22.51 6.55 -12.03
N VAL A 282 22.82 5.36 -12.50
CA VAL A 282 23.46 4.30 -11.68
C VAL A 282 24.81 4.75 -11.15
N ASP A 283 25.61 5.45 -11.96
CA ASP A 283 26.90 6.00 -11.51
C ASP A 283 26.71 7.11 -10.45
N LEU A 284 25.65 7.91 -10.54
CA LEU A 284 25.30 8.87 -9.48
C LEU A 284 24.92 8.15 -8.18
N LEU A 285 24.15 7.05 -8.22
CA LEU A 285 23.86 6.24 -7.04
C LEU A 285 25.15 5.68 -6.40
N ARG A 286 26.10 5.22 -7.21
CA ARG A 286 27.42 4.75 -6.72
C ARG A 286 28.22 5.86 -6.03
N ARG A 287 28.28 7.04 -6.67
CA ARG A 287 29.01 8.21 -6.11
C ARG A 287 28.38 8.71 -4.81
N ARG A 288 27.05 8.61 -4.70
CA ARG A 288 26.30 8.93 -3.48
C ARG A 288 26.63 7.96 -2.33
N GLY A 289 27.16 6.78 -2.61
CA GLY A 289 27.38 5.72 -1.61
C GLY A 289 26.14 4.84 -1.35
N THR A 290 25.17 4.86 -2.24
CA THR A 290 23.98 3.99 -2.14
C THR A 290 24.40 2.51 -2.03
N PRO A 291 23.79 1.74 -1.10
CA PRO A 291 24.14 0.33 -0.89
C PRO A 291 24.10 -0.48 -2.19
N VAL A 292 25.14 -1.26 -2.47
CA VAL A 292 25.29 -2.05 -3.70
C VAL A 292 24.08 -2.94 -3.97
N ARG A 293 23.48 -3.52 -2.91
CA ARG A 293 22.24 -4.33 -3.02
C ARG A 293 21.07 -3.60 -3.70
N LEU A 294 20.96 -2.28 -3.52
CA LEU A 294 19.93 -1.48 -4.19
C LEU A 294 20.31 -1.22 -5.65
N ILE A 295 21.57 -0.97 -5.91
CA ILE A 295 22.09 -0.75 -7.28
C ILE A 295 21.88 -2.02 -8.13
N ASP A 296 22.17 -3.19 -7.60
CA ASP A 296 22.00 -4.48 -8.28
C ASP A 296 20.52 -4.78 -8.59
N CYS A 297 19.58 -4.16 -7.88
CA CYS A 297 18.15 -4.29 -8.17
C CYS A 297 17.74 -3.66 -9.52
N VAL A 298 18.51 -2.72 -10.09
CA VAL A 298 18.17 -2.05 -11.36
C VAL A 298 17.98 -3.08 -12.49
N GLU A 299 18.93 -4.00 -12.64
CA GLU A 299 18.82 -5.05 -13.66
C GLU A 299 17.68 -6.02 -13.38
N GLY A 300 17.49 -6.39 -12.11
CA GLY A 300 16.38 -7.25 -11.68
C GLY A 300 15.00 -6.65 -12.00
N ILE A 301 14.84 -5.35 -11.76
CA ILE A 301 13.60 -4.62 -12.04
C ILE A 301 13.34 -4.50 -13.53
N LEU A 302 14.36 -4.23 -14.34
CA LEU A 302 14.24 -4.20 -15.79
C LEU A 302 13.84 -5.56 -16.35
N ARG A 303 14.45 -6.64 -15.89
CA ARG A 303 14.04 -8.00 -16.27
C ARG A 303 12.60 -8.31 -15.85
N TYR A 304 12.18 -7.85 -14.68
CA TYR A 304 10.82 -8.01 -14.21
C TYR A 304 9.82 -7.25 -15.09
N ALA A 305 10.07 -5.99 -15.36
CA ALA A 305 9.22 -5.17 -16.21
C ALA A 305 9.11 -5.76 -17.63
N SER A 306 10.24 -6.17 -18.22
CA SER A 306 10.28 -6.77 -19.57
C SER A 306 9.53 -8.12 -19.64
N SER A 307 9.47 -8.89 -18.56
CA SER A 307 8.72 -10.16 -18.53
C SER A 307 7.20 -9.98 -18.63
N GLY A 308 6.67 -8.81 -18.31
CA GLY A 308 5.26 -8.45 -18.49
C GLY A 308 4.93 -8.01 -19.92
N GLU A 309 5.90 -7.50 -20.66
CA GLU A 309 5.70 -6.95 -22.01
C GLU A 309 5.47 -8.00 -23.11
N THR A 310 6.01 -9.21 -22.97
CA THR A 310 5.81 -10.33 -23.93
C THR A 310 4.35 -10.78 -24.05
N ALA A 311 3.47 -10.27 -23.21
CA ALA A 311 2.03 -10.54 -23.24
C ALA A 311 1.20 -9.48 -24.03
N GLY A 312 1.83 -8.61 -24.83
CA GLY A 312 1.11 -7.75 -25.77
C GLY A 312 0.76 -6.35 -25.28
N SER A 313 1.45 -5.82 -24.27
CA SER A 313 1.23 -4.46 -23.80
C SER A 313 2.53 -3.67 -23.77
N SER A 314 2.58 -2.63 -24.61
CA SER A 314 3.46 -1.49 -24.36
C SER A 314 3.20 -0.94 -22.95
N ILE A 315 4.23 -0.43 -22.28
CA ILE A 315 4.08 0.31 -21.01
C ILE A 315 2.90 1.27 -21.17
N LEU A 316 1.92 1.15 -20.26
CA LEU A 316 0.70 1.94 -20.29
C LEU A 316 1.04 3.43 -20.43
N THR A 317 0.65 4.03 -21.54
CA THR A 317 0.69 5.48 -21.66
C THR A 317 -0.33 6.10 -20.72
N THR A 318 -0.22 7.40 -20.42
CA THR A 318 -1.23 8.13 -19.59
C THR A 318 -2.64 7.92 -20.13
N ASN A 319 -2.81 7.85 -21.45
CA ASN A 319 -4.06 7.53 -22.11
C ASN A 319 -4.54 6.10 -21.81
N ASP A 320 -3.66 5.15 -21.60
CA ASP A 320 -4.02 3.77 -21.29
C ASP A 320 -4.43 3.62 -19.83
N VAL A 321 -3.79 4.32 -18.90
CA VAL A 321 -4.21 4.38 -17.50
C VAL A 321 -5.59 5.05 -17.38
N THR A 322 -5.79 6.17 -18.05
CA THR A 322 -7.10 6.85 -18.09
C THR A 322 -8.17 5.96 -18.74
N LYS A 323 -7.86 5.31 -19.87
CA LYS A 323 -8.78 4.37 -20.53
C LYS A 323 -9.08 3.12 -19.72
N ILE A 324 -8.10 2.60 -18.96
CA ILE A 324 -8.32 1.46 -18.06
C ILE A 324 -9.18 1.90 -16.88
N THR A 325 -8.90 3.05 -16.29
CA THR A 325 -9.72 3.63 -15.21
C THR A 325 -11.13 3.90 -15.71
N GLU A 326 -11.29 4.53 -16.87
CA GLU A 326 -12.62 4.72 -17.50
C GLU A 326 -13.31 3.40 -17.84
N LYS A 327 -12.59 2.38 -18.34
CA LYS A 327 -13.17 1.06 -18.61
C LYS A 327 -13.60 0.36 -17.32
N ILE A 328 -12.82 0.46 -16.25
CA ILE A 328 -13.18 -0.11 -14.94
C ILE A 328 -14.43 0.62 -14.39
N PHE A 329 -14.50 1.94 -14.51
CA PHE A 329 -15.68 2.72 -14.09
C PHE A 329 -16.88 2.55 -15.03
N LYS A 330 -16.70 2.44 -16.35
CA LYS A 330 -17.78 2.17 -17.31
C LYS A 330 -18.38 0.77 -17.14
N VAL A 331 -17.58 -0.25 -16.83
CA VAL A 331 -18.09 -1.59 -16.49
C VAL A 331 -18.94 -1.55 -15.22
N ARG A 332 -18.62 -0.66 -14.26
CA ARG A 332 -19.48 -0.40 -13.09
C ARG A 332 -20.82 0.25 -13.45
N ALA A 333 -20.83 1.17 -14.39
CA ALA A 333 -22.07 1.86 -14.85
C ALA A 333 -22.99 0.96 -15.67
N THR A 334 -22.44 0.03 -16.45
CA THR A 334 -23.23 -0.87 -17.31
C THR A 334 -23.80 -2.08 -16.56
N GLN A 335 -23.24 -2.45 -15.41
CA GLN A 335 -23.77 -3.53 -14.55
C GLN A 335 -24.79 -3.06 -13.50
N LEU A 336 -24.99 -1.74 -13.37
CA LEU A 336 -26.06 -1.16 -12.53
C LEU A 336 -27.35 -0.90 -13.30
N MET A 337 -27.42 -1.28 -14.59
CA MET A 337 -28.60 -1.11 -15.45
C MET A 337 -29.15 -2.43 -16.02
N ILE A 338 -28.89 -3.57 -15.39
CA ILE A 338 -29.58 -4.83 -15.70
C ILE A 338 -30.08 -5.48 -14.42
#